data_2dbb5595134c77c6079901b65f7a2200
#
_entry.id   2dbb5595134c77c6079901b65f7a2200
#
_cell.length_a   1.000
_cell.length_b   1.000
_cell.length_c   1.000
_cell.angle_alpha   90.00
_cell.angle_beta   90.00
_cell.angle_gamma   90.00
#
_symmetry.space_group_name_H-M   'P 1'
#
loop_
_entity.id
_entity.type
_entity.pdbx_description
1 polymer ?
#
loop_
_entity_poly.entity_id
_entity_poly.type
_entity_poly.pdbx_seq_one_letter_code
_entity_poly.pdbx_strand_id
1 'polypeptide(L)'
;MDMKLEVVVVPVSDVDKAKEFYQALGWRLDADFAKSEDFRVVQLTPPGSPASIIFGTGVSSAAPGSADGLQLVVDDIDAARAELTSRGAEVSEVFHDAGGVFHHGGTQGRAAGPAPEHQSYGSFVSFSDPDGNNWFVQEVTTRLPGR
;
A
#
# COMPACT_ATOMS: atom_id res chain seq x y z
N MET A 1 26.32 8.75 6.30
CA MET A 1 25.74 7.50 6.80
C MET A 1 24.52 7.14 5.97
N ASP A 2 24.29 5.87 5.75
CA ASP A 2 23.10 5.41 5.06
C ASP A 2 21.90 5.39 6.01
N MET A 3 20.75 5.81 5.50
CA MET A 3 19.48 5.69 6.22
C MET A 3 18.51 4.95 5.32
N LYS A 4 18.01 3.80 5.79
CA LYS A 4 17.10 2.95 5.05
C LYS A 4 15.73 2.96 5.72
N LEU A 5 14.68 3.08 4.93
CA LEU A 5 13.33 2.93 5.46
C LEU A 5 13.12 1.46 5.85
N GLU A 6 12.91 1.20 7.12
CA GLU A 6 12.72 -0.14 7.65
C GLU A 6 11.25 -0.53 7.71
N VAL A 7 10.46 0.26 8.43
CA VAL A 7 9.04 -0.03 8.62
C VAL A 7 8.21 1.25 8.52
N VAL A 8 6.96 1.08 8.14
CA VAL A 8 5.91 2.09 8.25
C VAL A 8 4.82 1.53 9.17
N VAL A 9 4.37 2.32 10.12
CA VAL A 9 3.30 1.92 11.04
C VAL A 9 1.94 2.19 10.38
N VAL A 10 1.09 1.17 10.33
CA VAL A 10 -0.26 1.27 9.79
C VAL A 10 -1.24 1.14 10.98
N PRO A 11 -2.02 2.19 11.31
CA PRO A 11 -2.91 2.14 12.46
C PRO A 11 -4.16 1.33 12.16
N VAL A 12 -4.40 0.28 12.95
CA VAL A 12 -5.54 -0.63 12.76
C VAL A 12 -6.32 -0.82 14.06
N SER A 13 -7.60 -1.15 13.94
CA SER A 13 -8.47 -1.42 15.10
C SER A 13 -8.54 -2.91 15.47
N ASP A 14 -8.43 -3.78 14.48
CA ASP A 14 -8.50 -5.24 14.66
C ASP A 14 -7.25 -5.87 14.04
N VAL A 15 -6.32 -6.30 14.91
CA VAL A 15 -5.02 -6.81 14.48
C VAL A 15 -5.15 -8.11 13.68
N ASP A 16 -6.02 -9.02 14.09
CA ASP A 16 -6.21 -10.28 13.39
C ASP A 16 -6.81 -10.08 12.00
N LYS A 17 -7.78 -9.18 11.90
CA LYS A 17 -8.43 -8.85 10.63
C LYS A 17 -7.44 -8.18 9.66
N ALA A 18 -6.62 -7.26 10.17
CA ALA A 18 -5.58 -6.62 9.36
C ALA A 18 -4.53 -7.65 8.90
N LYS A 19 -4.07 -8.52 9.80
CA LYS A 19 -3.13 -9.58 9.47
C LYS A 19 -3.67 -10.49 8.36
N GLU A 20 -4.92 -10.93 8.49
CA GLU A 20 -5.58 -11.77 7.50
C GLU A 20 -5.64 -11.05 6.13
N PHE A 21 -5.99 -9.77 6.11
CA PHE A 21 -6.09 -8.98 4.89
C PHE A 21 -4.74 -8.92 4.14
N TYR A 22 -3.68 -8.52 4.83
CA TYR A 22 -2.37 -8.36 4.19
C TYR A 22 -1.74 -9.71 3.81
N GLN A 23 -1.94 -10.77 4.61
CA GLN A 23 -1.50 -12.11 4.23
C GLN A 23 -2.24 -12.61 2.98
N ALA A 24 -3.53 -12.32 2.85
CA ALA A 24 -4.31 -12.69 1.67
C ALA A 24 -3.77 -12.01 0.40
N LEU A 25 -3.19 -10.81 0.51
CA LEU A 25 -2.53 -10.15 -0.61
C LEU A 25 -1.20 -10.83 -1.02
N GLY A 26 -0.75 -11.81 -0.27
CA GLY A 26 0.52 -12.50 -0.54
C GLY A 26 1.72 -11.88 0.18
N TRP A 27 1.48 -10.96 1.12
CA TRP A 27 2.57 -10.35 1.87
C TRP A 27 3.12 -11.32 2.90
N ARG A 28 4.46 -11.35 3.04
CA ARG A 28 5.16 -12.27 3.92
C ARG A 28 4.99 -11.85 5.38
N LEU A 29 4.53 -12.76 6.22
CA LEU A 29 4.51 -12.55 7.67
C LEU A 29 5.93 -12.72 8.22
N ASP A 30 6.50 -11.64 8.75
CA ASP A 30 7.84 -11.65 9.32
C ASP A 30 7.83 -11.88 10.83
N ALA A 31 6.83 -11.32 11.51
CA ALA A 31 6.70 -11.44 12.97
C ALA A 31 5.26 -11.25 13.41
N ASP A 32 4.90 -11.96 14.45
CA ASP A 32 3.66 -11.75 15.21
C ASP A 32 4.00 -12.04 16.66
N PHE A 33 4.19 -10.98 17.43
CA PHE A 33 4.63 -11.08 18.82
C PHE A 33 3.68 -10.34 19.74
N ALA A 34 3.13 -11.08 20.72
CA ALA A 34 2.29 -10.53 21.77
C ALA A 34 3.02 -10.66 23.10
N LYS A 35 3.33 -9.53 23.72
CA LYS A 35 3.95 -9.49 25.06
C LYS A 35 2.89 -9.63 26.15
N SER A 36 1.72 -9.01 25.94
CA SER A 36 0.60 -8.97 26.87
C SER A 36 -0.67 -8.62 26.11
N GLU A 37 -1.79 -8.47 26.80
CA GLU A 37 -3.03 -7.98 26.23
C GLU A 37 -2.91 -6.52 25.72
N ASP A 38 -1.93 -5.78 26.26
CA ASP A 38 -1.73 -4.37 25.96
C ASP A 38 -0.72 -4.12 24.86
N PHE A 39 0.02 -5.15 24.44
CA PHE A 39 1.04 -4.99 23.41
C PHE A 39 1.14 -6.22 22.50
N ARG A 40 0.94 -5.99 21.21
CA ARG A 40 1.15 -6.97 20.14
C ARG A 40 1.67 -6.24 18.91
N VAL A 41 2.68 -6.79 18.27
CA VAL A 41 3.20 -6.27 17.00
C VAL A 41 3.17 -7.35 15.93
N VAL A 42 2.67 -7.01 14.76
CA VAL A 42 2.67 -7.84 13.55
C VAL A 42 3.45 -7.11 12.49
N GLN A 43 4.38 -7.80 11.84
CA GLN A 43 5.17 -7.24 10.73
C GLN A 43 4.95 -8.08 9.48
N LEU A 44 4.63 -7.39 8.39
CA LEU A 44 4.51 -8.01 7.07
C LEU A 44 5.31 -7.22 6.04
N THR A 45 5.79 -7.92 5.02
CA THR A 45 6.58 -7.32 3.94
C THR A 45 5.91 -7.61 2.60
N PRO A 46 5.61 -6.57 1.79
CA PRO A 46 5.15 -6.77 0.42
C PRO A 46 6.20 -7.54 -0.39
N PRO A 47 5.80 -8.38 -1.35
CA PRO A 47 6.74 -9.10 -2.20
C PRO A 47 7.74 -8.17 -2.88
N GLY A 48 9.02 -8.45 -2.73
CA GLY A 48 10.10 -7.67 -3.34
C GLY A 48 10.43 -6.35 -2.65
N SER A 49 9.73 -5.98 -1.58
CA SER A 49 9.99 -4.72 -0.87
C SER A 49 11.11 -4.90 0.17
N PRO A 50 12.05 -3.94 0.26
CA PRO A 50 13.02 -3.91 1.37
C PRO A 50 12.45 -3.30 2.65
N ALA A 51 11.34 -2.58 2.57
CA ALA A 51 10.66 -2.00 3.71
C ALA A 51 9.40 -2.80 4.04
N SER A 52 9.02 -2.79 5.30
CA SER A 52 7.89 -3.55 5.83
C SER A 52 6.82 -2.62 6.41
N ILE A 53 5.67 -3.18 6.72
CA ILE A 53 4.68 -2.51 7.56
C ILE A 53 4.62 -3.20 8.91
N ILE A 54 4.28 -2.45 9.94
CA ILE A 54 3.91 -2.99 11.25
C ILE A 54 2.58 -2.40 11.69
N PHE A 55 1.84 -3.19 12.42
CA PHE A 55 0.64 -2.76 13.14
C PHE A 55 0.46 -3.62 14.39
N GLY A 56 -0.43 -3.23 15.26
CA GLY A 56 -0.66 -4.01 16.46
C GLY A 56 -1.45 -3.27 17.51
N THR A 57 -1.41 -3.82 18.72
CA THR A 57 -1.99 -3.22 19.91
C THR A 57 -0.87 -2.48 20.66
N GLY A 58 -1.09 -1.21 20.97
CA GLY A 58 -0.09 -0.41 21.68
C GLY A 58 1.11 0.01 20.80
N VAL A 59 1.02 -0.13 19.49
CA VAL A 59 2.10 0.18 18.54
C VAL A 59 2.02 1.61 18.04
N SER A 60 0.81 2.17 17.94
CA SER A 60 0.59 3.51 17.41
C SER A 60 -0.47 4.23 18.22
N SER A 61 -0.31 5.54 18.36
CA SER A 61 -1.33 6.43 18.92
C SER A 61 -2.23 7.05 17.83
N ALA A 62 -1.94 6.79 16.56
CA ALA A 62 -2.74 7.31 15.45
C ALA A 62 -4.11 6.61 15.40
N ALA A 63 -5.12 7.34 14.93
CA ALA A 63 -6.46 6.79 14.78
C ALA A 63 -6.44 5.64 13.75
N PRO A 64 -7.12 4.51 14.03
CA PRO A 64 -7.24 3.44 13.05
C PRO A 64 -7.79 3.95 11.73
N GLY A 65 -7.19 3.52 10.62
CA GLY A 65 -7.60 3.96 9.27
C GLY A 65 -7.05 5.31 8.84
N SER A 66 -6.24 5.97 9.65
CA SER A 66 -5.75 7.32 9.35
C SER A 66 -4.54 7.38 8.41
N ALA A 67 -3.92 6.26 8.08
CA ALA A 67 -2.84 6.27 7.10
C ALA A 67 -3.38 6.51 5.70
N ASP A 68 -2.81 7.49 5.02
CA ASP A 68 -3.27 7.92 3.71
C ASP A 68 -2.07 8.13 2.79
N GLY A 69 -2.17 7.65 1.55
CA GLY A 69 -1.11 7.83 0.57
C GLY A 69 0.09 6.90 0.73
N LEU A 70 -0.07 5.76 1.40
CA LEU A 70 0.93 4.70 1.34
C LEU A 70 1.07 4.24 -0.11
N GLN A 71 2.29 4.01 -0.58
CA GLN A 71 2.52 3.80 -2.00
C GLN A 71 3.36 2.57 -2.29
N LEU A 72 2.86 1.75 -3.19
CA LEU A 72 3.54 0.59 -3.75
C LEU A 72 3.89 0.87 -5.20
N VAL A 73 4.91 0.20 -5.71
CA VAL A 73 5.34 0.32 -7.10
C VAL A 73 5.30 -1.05 -7.75
N VAL A 74 4.75 -1.10 -8.96
CA VAL A 74 4.69 -2.28 -9.82
C VAL A 74 5.17 -1.94 -11.22
N ASP A 75 5.47 -2.93 -12.02
CA ASP A 75 5.87 -2.74 -13.41
C ASP A 75 4.71 -2.91 -14.41
N ASP A 76 3.57 -3.44 -13.99
CA ASP A 76 2.37 -3.64 -14.81
C ASP A 76 1.13 -3.38 -13.95
N ILE A 77 0.48 -2.24 -14.18
CA ILE A 77 -0.66 -1.81 -13.35
C ILE A 77 -1.90 -2.68 -13.59
N ASP A 78 -2.12 -3.15 -14.79
CA ASP A 78 -3.29 -3.98 -15.09
C ASP A 78 -3.15 -5.36 -14.45
N ALA A 79 -1.97 -5.95 -14.52
CA ALA A 79 -1.67 -7.22 -13.85
C ALA A 79 -1.78 -7.08 -12.32
N ALA A 80 -1.27 -6.00 -11.76
CA ALA A 80 -1.35 -5.73 -10.33
C ALA A 80 -2.80 -5.59 -9.88
N ARG A 81 -3.62 -4.84 -10.63
CA ARG A 81 -5.04 -4.71 -10.32
C ARG A 81 -5.76 -6.05 -10.32
N ALA A 82 -5.50 -6.87 -11.32
CA ALA A 82 -6.12 -8.19 -11.44
C ALA A 82 -5.72 -9.09 -10.26
N GLU A 83 -4.44 -9.10 -9.88
CA GLU A 83 -3.96 -9.90 -8.76
C GLU A 83 -4.57 -9.44 -7.43
N LEU A 84 -4.53 -8.15 -7.13
CA LEU A 84 -5.09 -7.60 -5.90
C LEU A 84 -6.59 -7.91 -5.79
N THR A 85 -7.32 -7.77 -6.88
CA THR A 85 -8.75 -8.10 -6.93
C THR A 85 -8.99 -9.58 -6.66
N SER A 86 -8.20 -10.46 -7.29
CA SER A 86 -8.32 -11.90 -7.09
C SER A 86 -8.01 -12.34 -5.66
N ARG A 87 -7.20 -11.57 -4.95
CA ARG A 87 -6.82 -11.81 -3.55
C ARG A 87 -7.76 -11.14 -2.53
N GLY A 88 -8.82 -10.52 -2.98
CA GLY A 88 -9.90 -10.02 -2.13
C GLY A 88 -9.88 -8.54 -1.82
N ALA A 89 -8.98 -7.76 -2.39
CA ALA A 89 -9.00 -6.31 -2.22
C ALA A 89 -10.04 -5.68 -3.15
N GLU A 90 -10.70 -4.64 -2.65
CA GLU A 90 -11.53 -3.78 -3.50
C GLU A 90 -10.65 -2.72 -4.12
N VAL A 91 -10.33 -2.89 -5.40
CA VAL A 91 -9.38 -2.05 -6.12
C VAL A 91 -10.11 -1.11 -7.06
N SER A 92 -9.68 0.15 -7.10
CA SER A 92 -10.22 1.13 -8.04
C SER A 92 -9.97 0.70 -9.48
N GLU A 93 -10.68 1.30 -10.43
CA GLU A 93 -10.28 1.27 -11.83
C GLU A 93 -8.88 1.88 -11.97
N VAL A 94 -8.16 1.48 -13.01
CA VAL A 94 -6.89 2.12 -13.37
C VAL A 94 -7.18 3.59 -13.70
N PHE A 95 -6.36 4.49 -13.19
CA PHE A 95 -6.49 5.93 -13.42
C PHE A 95 -5.13 6.58 -13.61
N HIS A 96 -5.16 7.79 -14.15
CA HIS A 96 -4.02 8.70 -14.19
C HIS A 96 -4.48 10.07 -13.73
N ASP A 97 -3.54 10.96 -13.44
CA ASP A 97 -3.90 12.32 -13.06
C ASP A 97 -4.22 13.16 -14.30
N ALA A 98 -5.38 13.82 -14.28
CA ALA A 98 -5.80 14.65 -15.40
C ALA A 98 -4.84 15.82 -15.67
N GLY A 99 -4.08 16.26 -14.65
CA GLY A 99 -3.07 17.31 -14.79
C GLY A 99 -1.73 16.83 -15.30
N GLY A 100 -1.53 15.53 -15.50
CA GLY A 100 -0.31 14.95 -16.04
C GLY A 100 0.86 14.82 -15.07
N VAL A 101 0.64 15.05 -13.77
CA VAL A 101 1.63 14.82 -12.71
C VAL A 101 1.24 13.59 -11.89
N PHE A 102 1.83 13.38 -10.72
CA PHE A 102 1.50 12.26 -9.85
C PHE A 102 -0.01 12.22 -9.56
N HIS A 103 -0.46 11.83 -8.42
CA HIS A 103 -1.88 11.84 -8.08
C HIS A 103 -2.19 12.96 -7.09
N HIS A 104 -3.44 13.36 -7.08
CA HIS A 104 -3.98 14.23 -6.02
C HIS A 104 -4.43 13.39 -4.84
N GLY A 105 -4.56 14.01 -3.68
CA GLY A 105 -5.15 13.38 -2.51
C GLY A 105 -6.60 12.98 -2.76
N GLY A 106 -7.04 11.91 -2.11
CA GLY A 106 -8.38 11.39 -2.27
C GLY A 106 -8.65 10.88 -3.68
N THR A 107 -9.76 11.31 -4.27
CA THR A 107 -10.15 10.90 -5.62
C THR A 107 -10.14 12.07 -6.62
N GLN A 108 -9.58 13.21 -6.24
CA GLN A 108 -9.55 14.38 -7.10
C GLN A 108 -8.60 14.20 -8.29
N GLY A 109 -8.96 14.81 -9.41
CA GLY A 109 -8.11 14.88 -10.59
C GLY A 109 -7.90 13.56 -11.33
N ARG A 110 -8.67 12.52 -11.02
CA ARG A 110 -8.55 11.21 -11.68
C ARG A 110 -9.19 11.22 -13.05
N ALA A 111 -8.43 10.78 -14.05
CA ALA A 111 -8.94 10.46 -15.38
C ALA A 111 -8.89 8.95 -15.58
N ALA A 112 -9.89 8.38 -16.26
CA ALA A 112 -10.00 6.94 -16.43
C ALA A 112 -8.89 6.37 -17.33
N GLY A 113 -8.43 5.19 -16.99
CA GLY A 113 -7.43 4.44 -17.75
C GLY A 113 -6.00 4.80 -17.39
N PRO A 114 -5.05 4.06 -17.99
CA PRO A 114 -3.64 4.32 -17.76
C PRO A 114 -3.20 5.65 -18.38
N ALA A 115 -2.06 6.16 -17.92
CA ALA A 115 -1.43 7.33 -18.53
C ALA A 115 -1.16 7.06 -20.03
N PRO A 116 -1.18 8.10 -20.87
CA PRO A 116 -0.86 7.93 -22.28
C PRO A 116 0.45 7.16 -22.48
N GLU A 117 0.41 6.13 -23.36
CA GLU A 117 1.55 5.26 -23.68
C GLU A 117 2.13 4.55 -22.44
N HIS A 118 1.35 4.39 -21.37
CA HIS A 118 1.83 3.86 -20.08
C HIS A 118 3.08 4.58 -19.58
N GLN A 119 3.09 5.89 -19.71
CA GLN A 119 4.21 6.71 -19.23
C GLN A 119 4.54 6.36 -17.80
N SER A 120 5.83 6.08 -17.53
CA SER A 120 6.31 5.70 -16.20
C SER A 120 5.91 6.73 -15.15
N TYR A 121 5.51 6.27 -13.96
CA TYR A 121 4.99 7.07 -12.85
C TYR A 121 3.57 7.63 -13.06
N GLY A 122 2.94 7.37 -14.19
CA GLY A 122 1.68 8.04 -14.55
C GLY A 122 0.41 7.27 -14.26
N SER A 123 0.49 5.94 -14.11
CA SER A 123 -0.70 5.10 -13.95
C SER A 123 -0.81 4.54 -12.53
N PHE A 124 -2.04 4.48 -12.01
CA PHE A 124 -2.32 4.13 -10.62
C PHE A 124 -3.55 3.24 -10.49
N VAL A 125 -3.60 2.50 -9.40
CA VAL A 125 -4.84 2.02 -8.77
C VAL A 125 -4.76 2.34 -7.28
N SER A 126 -5.88 2.29 -6.58
CA SER A 126 -5.92 2.47 -5.13
C SER A 126 -6.79 1.41 -4.48
N PHE A 127 -6.47 1.08 -3.24
CA PHE A 127 -7.27 0.20 -2.40
C PHE A 127 -7.12 0.62 -0.94
N SER A 128 -8.00 0.12 -0.09
CA SER A 128 -7.94 0.37 1.34
C SER A 128 -7.94 -0.94 2.11
N ASP A 129 -7.32 -0.95 3.29
CA ASP A 129 -7.40 -2.07 4.20
C ASP A 129 -8.75 -2.03 4.96
N PRO A 130 -9.05 -3.01 5.85
CA PRO A 130 -10.33 -3.03 6.56
C PRO A 130 -10.65 -1.80 7.41
N ASP A 131 -9.64 -1.06 7.87
CA ASP A 131 -9.83 0.17 8.63
C ASP A 131 -9.94 1.42 7.75
N GLY A 132 -9.66 1.31 6.46
CA GLY A 132 -9.65 2.46 5.56
C GLY A 132 -8.27 3.08 5.36
N ASN A 133 -7.19 2.46 5.84
CA ASN A 133 -5.85 2.91 5.51
C ASN A 133 -5.66 2.80 3.99
N ASN A 134 -5.30 3.90 3.36
CA ASN A 134 -5.31 4.02 1.91
C ASN A 134 -3.96 3.74 1.27
N TRP A 135 -3.99 2.93 0.22
CA TRP A 135 -2.83 2.55 -0.56
C TRP A 135 -2.98 2.97 -2.02
N PHE A 136 -1.92 3.53 -2.58
CA PHE A 136 -1.77 3.70 -4.01
C PHE A 136 -0.80 2.66 -4.54
N VAL A 137 -1.08 2.16 -5.74
CA VAL A 137 -0.17 1.32 -6.51
C VAL A 137 0.15 2.07 -7.79
N GLN A 138 1.42 2.30 -8.04
CA GLN A 138 1.91 3.11 -9.16
C GLN A 138 2.71 2.24 -10.13
N GLU A 139 2.47 2.42 -11.42
CA GLU A 139 3.27 1.77 -12.44
C GLU A 139 4.56 2.55 -12.71
N VAL A 140 5.70 1.88 -12.52
CA VAL A 140 7.02 2.45 -12.82
C VAL A 140 7.75 1.49 -13.73
N THR A 141 7.87 1.84 -15.00
CA THR A 141 8.56 1.04 -16.02
C THR A 141 9.99 1.51 -16.26
N THR A 142 10.23 2.81 -16.08
CA THR A 142 11.56 3.41 -16.19
C THR A 142 11.75 4.32 -14.98
N ARG A 143 12.81 4.09 -14.22
CA ARG A 143 13.10 4.87 -13.03
C ARG A 143 13.67 6.23 -13.36
N LEU A 144 13.36 7.21 -12.50
CA LEU A 144 14.02 8.52 -12.54
C LEU A 144 15.53 8.36 -12.31
N PRO A 145 16.36 9.27 -12.86
CA PRO A 145 17.80 9.25 -12.59
C PRO A 145 18.11 9.24 -11.09
N GLY A 146 19.03 8.39 -10.68
CA GLY A 146 19.42 8.26 -9.27
C GLY A 146 18.57 7.27 -8.45
N ARG A 147 17.62 6.61 -9.09
CA ARG A 147 16.72 5.66 -8.40
C ARG A 147 17.01 4.22 -8.77
#